data_672c60a77e031ff9567dd195290e69a8
#
_entry.id   672c60a77e031ff9567dd195290e69a8
#
_cell.length_a   1.000
_cell.length_b   1.000
_cell.length_c   1.000
_cell.angle_alpha   90.00
_cell.angle_beta   90.00
_cell.angle_gamma   90.00
#
_symmetry.space_group_name_H-M   'P 1'
#
loop_
_entity.id
_entity.type
_entity.pdbx_description
1 polymer ?
#
loop_
_entity_poly.entity_id
_entity_poly.type
_entity_poly.pdbx_seq_one_letter_code
_entity_poly.pdbx_strand_id
1 'polypeptide(L)'
;MKKLGYVSVCAMLTMSICAAQDLVNIIHGTIKKVDSTTKTIVVMTADGTEHTIKVTDTATVKGTKDGFNGLKEGTQIVTRTTGKSADETAMEIGKISKDGFKATTGTVEKFDKDTKTIVVKNVHGAKKTFELSGKALEDAGKATDAGITKGTIVMVYYTEEGAEKVAYYVSN
;
A
#
# COMPACT_ATOMS: atom_id res chain seq x y z
N MET A 1 4.47 -10.97 -72.72
CA MET A 1 4.86 -9.86 -71.82
C MET A 1 4.06 -10.00 -70.52
N LYS A 2 4.67 -10.58 -69.48
CA LYS A 2 4.02 -10.83 -68.20
C LYS A 2 4.44 -9.71 -67.22
N LYS A 3 3.47 -8.89 -66.78
CA LYS A 3 3.71 -7.86 -65.75
C LYS A 3 3.57 -8.51 -64.38
N LEU A 4 4.68 -8.57 -63.64
CA LEU A 4 4.71 -8.97 -62.25
C LEU A 4 4.26 -7.77 -61.39
N GLY A 5 3.11 -7.93 -60.71
CA GLY A 5 2.65 -6.97 -59.72
C GLY A 5 3.32 -7.22 -58.35
N TYR A 6 4.07 -6.28 -57.85
CA TYR A 6 4.61 -6.30 -56.49
C TYR A 6 3.50 -5.94 -55.52
N VAL A 7 3.09 -6.90 -54.70
CA VAL A 7 2.24 -6.66 -53.56
C VAL A 7 3.16 -6.33 -52.38
N SER A 8 3.24 -5.06 -52.00
CA SER A 8 3.92 -4.58 -50.83
C SER A 8 3.05 -4.87 -49.61
N VAL A 9 3.36 -5.92 -48.87
CA VAL A 9 2.76 -6.20 -47.53
C VAL A 9 3.44 -5.32 -46.52
N CYS A 10 2.77 -4.24 -46.17
CA CYS A 10 3.18 -3.35 -45.08
C CYS A 10 2.77 -4.02 -43.74
N ALA A 11 3.71 -4.75 -43.14
CA ALA A 11 3.52 -5.32 -41.80
C ALA A 11 3.56 -4.17 -40.80
N MET A 12 2.39 -3.72 -40.34
CA MET A 12 2.27 -2.83 -39.18
C MET A 12 2.63 -3.60 -37.92
N LEU A 13 3.84 -3.38 -37.43
CA LEU A 13 4.27 -3.81 -36.10
C LEU A 13 3.55 -2.93 -35.06
N THR A 14 2.42 -3.40 -34.57
CA THR A 14 1.79 -2.79 -33.38
C THR A 14 2.65 -3.12 -32.16
N MET A 15 3.52 -2.20 -31.77
CA MET A 15 4.15 -2.23 -30.46
C MET A 15 3.05 -2.04 -29.40
N SER A 16 2.59 -3.14 -28.82
CA SER A 16 1.84 -3.10 -27.57
C SER A 16 2.77 -2.55 -26.50
N ILE A 17 2.60 -1.28 -26.16
CA ILE A 17 3.19 -0.69 -24.95
C ILE A 17 2.45 -1.34 -23.79
N CYS A 18 3.04 -2.41 -23.25
CA CYS A 18 2.64 -2.96 -21.97
C CYS A 18 3.03 -1.93 -20.92
N ALA A 19 2.09 -1.07 -20.53
CA ALA A 19 2.26 -0.20 -19.37
C ALA A 19 2.47 -1.13 -18.17
N ALA A 20 3.69 -1.24 -17.69
CA ALA A 20 3.99 -1.90 -16.44
C ALA A 20 3.20 -1.14 -15.36
N GLN A 21 2.14 -1.76 -14.84
CA GLN A 21 1.45 -1.23 -13.68
C GLN A 21 2.46 -1.28 -12.54
N ASP A 22 2.80 -0.12 -11.99
CA ASP A 22 3.63 -0.03 -10.79
C ASP A 22 2.94 -0.83 -9.69
N LEU A 23 3.54 -1.96 -9.33
CA LEU A 23 3.03 -2.77 -8.23
C LEU A 23 3.16 -1.96 -6.95
N VAL A 24 2.02 -1.65 -6.37
CA VAL A 24 1.95 -1.00 -5.07
C VAL A 24 1.96 -2.08 -4.01
N ASN A 25 2.97 -2.05 -3.14
CA ASN A 25 3.09 -2.96 -2.00
C ASN A 25 2.81 -2.22 -0.71
N ILE A 26 2.17 -2.90 0.24
CA ILE A 26 2.00 -2.42 1.61
C ILE A 26 2.94 -3.26 2.49
N ILE A 27 3.93 -2.61 3.09
CA ILE A 27 4.92 -3.23 3.96
C ILE A 27 4.68 -2.76 5.38
N HIS A 28 4.53 -3.70 6.30
CA HIS A 28 4.46 -3.46 7.73
C HIS A 28 5.69 -4.07 8.41
N GLY A 29 6.40 -3.27 9.18
CA GLY A 29 7.60 -3.76 9.86
C GLY A 29 8.20 -2.76 10.84
N THR A 30 9.38 -3.13 11.33
CA THR A 30 10.17 -2.29 12.24
C THR A 30 11.38 -1.73 11.51
N ILE A 31 11.62 -0.44 11.65
CA ILE A 31 12.81 0.21 11.09
C ILE A 31 14.05 -0.33 11.79
N LYS A 32 14.96 -0.93 11.04
CA LYS A 32 16.27 -1.42 11.50
C LYS A 32 17.36 -0.37 11.35
N LYS A 33 17.26 0.46 10.32
CA LYS A 33 18.24 1.49 10.00
C LYS A 33 17.58 2.66 9.31
N VAL A 34 18.03 3.86 9.64
CA VAL A 34 17.69 5.11 8.92
C VAL A 34 18.98 5.71 8.41
N ASP A 35 19.07 5.95 7.11
CA ASP A 35 20.18 6.66 6.48
C ASP A 35 19.66 8.01 5.97
N SER A 36 20.02 9.08 6.68
CA SER A 36 19.59 10.44 6.34
C SER A 36 20.31 11.00 5.13
N THR A 37 21.51 10.49 4.81
CA THR A 37 22.32 10.97 3.69
C THR A 37 21.74 10.48 2.35
N THR A 38 21.38 9.20 2.30
CA THR A 38 20.79 8.56 1.11
C THR A 38 19.27 8.61 1.10
N LYS A 39 18.64 9.12 2.19
CA LYS A 39 17.19 9.08 2.42
C LYS A 39 16.61 7.69 2.24
N THR A 40 17.26 6.69 2.86
CA THR A 40 16.78 5.30 2.84
C THR A 40 16.46 4.80 4.24
N ILE A 41 15.50 3.91 4.32
CA ILE A 41 15.19 3.15 5.53
C ILE A 41 15.27 1.65 5.23
N VAL A 42 15.77 0.88 6.18
CA VAL A 42 15.70 -0.58 6.16
C VAL A 42 14.60 -1.01 7.12
N VAL A 43 13.61 -1.71 6.61
CA VAL A 43 12.45 -2.19 7.35
C VAL A 43 12.48 -3.70 7.40
N MET A 44 12.38 -4.27 8.59
CA MET A 44 12.26 -5.70 8.80
C MET A 44 10.81 -6.06 9.09
N THR A 45 10.24 -6.93 8.27
CA THR A 45 8.90 -7.50 8.43
C THR A 45 8.88 -8.62 9.47
N ALA A 46 7.69 -9.06 9.87
CA ALA A 46 7.54 -10.08 10.91
C ALA A 46 8.08 -11.47 10.50
N ASP A 47 8.16 -11.75 9.20
CA ASP A 47 8.75 -12.98 8.63
C ASP A 47 10.29 -12.93 8.54
N GLY A 48 10.90 -11.81 8.94
CA GLY A 48 12.34 -11.60 8.90
C GLY A 48 12.88 -11.07 7.57
N THR A 49 12.02 -10.74 6.61
CA THR A 49 12.43 -10.13 5.35
C THR A 49 12.86 -8.68 5.55
N GLU A 50 13.98 -8.29 4.98
CA GLU A 50 14.46 -6.91 5.00
C GLU A 50 14.13 -6.21 3.68
N HIS A 51 13.52 -5.03 3.79
CA HIS A 51 13.21 -4.14 2.70
C HIS A 51 14.04 -2.88 2.80
N THR A 52 14.80 -2.57 1.76
CA THR A 52 15.52 -1.28 1.65
C THR A 52 14.66 -0.33 0.82
N ILE A 53 14.13 0.69 1.47
CA ILE A 53 13.12 1.58 0.91
C ILE A 53 13.70 2.98 0.79
N LYS A 54 13.70 3.53 -0.44
CA LYS A 54 14.06 4.91 -0.70
C LYS A 54 12.89 5.83 -0.36
N VAL A 55 13.17 6.88 0.40
CA VAL A 55 12.16 7.87 0.78
C VAL A 55 12.44 9.16 0.02
N THR A 56 11.60 9.49 -0.95
CA THR A 56 11.73 10.71 -1.76
C THR A 56 11.11 11.91 -1.06
N ASP A 57 11.40 13.11 -1.53
CA ASP A 57 10.80 14.35 -1.00
C ASP A 57 9.29 14.44 -1.25
N THR A 58 8.77 13.65 -2.17
CA THR A 58 7.33 13.53 -2.47
C THR A 58 6.62 12.53 -1.56
N ALA A 59 7.36 11.70 -0.82
CA ALA A 59 6.77 10.74 0.09
C ALA A 59 6.11 11.45 1.30
N THR A 60 4.89 11.07 1.60
CA THR A 60 4.18 11.58 2.78
C THR A 60 4.54 10.75 4.00
N VAL A 61 5.04 11.40 5.07
CA VAL A 61 5.32 10.73 6.36
C VAL A 61 4.33 11.22 7.41
N LYS A 62 3.52 10.31 7.94
CA LYS A 62 2.48 10.56 8.93
C LYS A 62 2.85 10.01 10.30
N GLY A 63 2.34 10.62 11.37
CA GLY A 63 2.56 10.17 12.74
C GLY A 63 3.94 10.58 13.32
N THR A 64 4.66 11.47 12.62
CA THR A 64 5.88 12.13 13.12
C THR A 64 5.74 13.65 12.95
N LYS A 65 6.33 14.43 13.87
CA LYS A 65 6.30 15.91 13.75
C LYS A 65 7.28 16.43 12.70
N ASP A 66 8.39 15.70 12.48
CA ASP A 66 9.50 16.13 11.64
C ASP A 66 9.62 15.32 10.34
N GLY A 67 8.50 14.74 9.88
CA GLY A 67 8.48 13.93 8.66
C GLY A 67 9.51 12.81 8.70
N PHE A 68 10.35 12.70 7.67
CA PHE A 68 11.41 11.69 7.58
C PHE A 68 12.38 11.73 8.77
N ASN A 69 12.78 12.92 9.23
CA ASN A 69 13.71 13.08 10.34
C ASN A 69 13.15 12.60 11.69
N GLY A 70 11.84 12.44 11.77
CA GLY A 70 11.16 11.87 12.94
C GLY A 70 11.12 10.34 12.96
N LEU A 71 11.59 9.67 11.89
CA LEU A 71 11.73 8.23 11.84
C LEU A 71 13.02 7.80 12.55
N LYS A 72 12.93 6.77 13.39
CA LYS A 72 14.05 6.25 14.17
C LYS A 72 14.06 4.72 14.11
N GLU A 73 15.25 4.15 14.33
CA GLU A 73 15.41 2.71 14.53
C GLU A 73 14.50 2.21 15.67
N GLY A 74 13.95 1.02 15.53
CA GLY A 74 12.95 0.45 16.44
C GLY A 74 11.53 0.96 16.24
N THR A 75 11.30 1.96 15.37
CA THR A 75 9.95 2.45 15.07
C THR A 75 9.19 1.44 14.23
N GLN A 76 7.98 1.10 14.64
CA GLN A 76 7.04 0.34 13.81
C GLN A 76 6.36 1.27 12.81
N ILE A 77 6.34 0.85 11.57
CA ILE A 77 5.72 1.59 10.48
C ILE A 77 4.88 0.70 9.57
N VAL A 78 3.94 1.32 8.90
CA VAL A 78 3.33 0.80 7.68
C VAL A 78 3.70 1.74 6.53
N THR A 79 4.10 1.19 5.41
CA THR A 79 4.48 2.00 4.25
C THR A 79 3.85 1.45 2.98
N ARG A 80 3.46 2.36 2.10
CA ARG A 80 3.08 2.07 0.73
C ARG A 80 4.27 2.35 -0.16
N THR A 81 4.71 1.34 -0.90
CA THR A 81 5.87 1.44 -1.79
C THR A 81 5.49 1.10 -3.23
N THR A 82 6.26 1.62 -4.17
CA THR A 82 6.31 1.17 -5.55
C THR A 82 7.67 0.53 -5.82
N GLY A 83 7.73 -0.27 -6.88
CA GLY A 83 8.95 -1.01 -7.24
C GLY A 83 9.00 -2.42 -6.62
N LYS A 84 10.13 -3.09 -6.82
CA LYS A 84 10.36 -4.45 -6.32
C LYS A 84 11.77 -4.56 -5.72
N SER A 85 11.86 -5.30 -4.62
CA SER A 85 13.15 -5.66 -3.99
C SER A 85 14.04 -4.45 -3.69
N ALA A 86 15.19 -4.33 -4.35
CA ALA A 86 16.19 -3.28 -4.08
C ALA A 86 15.78 -1.86 -4.54
N ASP A 87 14.75 -1.74 -5.39
CA ASP A 87 14.28 -0.47 -5.95
C ASP A 87 12.94 0.00 -5.36
N GLU A 88 12.63 -0.41 -4.14
CA GLU A 88 11.41 0.02 -3.46
C GLU A 88 11.49 1.51 -3.10
N THR A 89 10.45 2.25 -3.49
CA THR A 89 10.32 3.68 -3.20
C THR A 89 9.05 3.93 -2.40
N ALA A 90 9.18 4.59 -1.26
CA ALA A 90 8.05 4.95 -0.43
C ALA A 90 7.21 6.06 -1.09
N MET A 91 5.91 5.83 -1.17
CA MET A 91 4.91 6.86 -1.49
C MET A 91 4.33 7.48 -0.21
N GLU A 92 4.13 6.66 0.80
CA GLU A 92 3.56 7.06 2.08
C GLU A 92 4.11 6.17 3.19
N ILE A 93 4.45 6.78 4.32
CA ILE A 93 4.91 6.09 5.54
C ILE A 93 4.03 6.54 6.70
N GLY A 94 3.47 5.59 7.43
CA GLY A 94 2.71 5.83 8.64
C GLY A 94 3.41 5.22 9.85
N LYS A 95 3.71 6.03 10.87
CA LYS A 95 4.23 5.54 12.14
C LYS A 95 3.11 4.87 12.93
N ILE A 96 3.32 3.63 13.38
CA ILE A 96 2.42 2.91 14.26
C ILE A 96 2.77 3.25 15.70
N SER A 97 1.85 3.90 16.41
CA SER A 97 2.04 4.30 17.80
C SER A 97 0.69 4.58 18.46
N LYS A 98 0.70 4.85 19.79
CA LYS A 98 -0.50 5.23 20.53
C LYS A 98 -1.19 6.47 19.93
N ASP A 99 -0.38 7.43 19.46
CA ASP A 99 -0.83 8.71 18.92
C ASP A 99 -0.73 8.78 17.38
N GLY A 100 -0.51 7.63 16.73
CA GLY A 100 -0.39 7.49 15.29
C GLY A 100 -1.34 6.42 14.74
N PHE A 101 -0.81 5.62 13.81
CA PHE A 101 -1.61 4.54 13.25
C PHE A 101 -1.81 3.41 14.25
N LYS A 102 -3.03 2.89 14.27
CA LYS A 102 -3.43 1.65 14.95
C LYS A 102 -3.61 0.57 13.89
N ALA A 103 -3.43 -0.68 14.29
CA ALA A 103 -3.68 -1.83 13.42
C ALA A 103 -4.76 -2.74 14.02
N THR A 104 -5.57 -3.36 13.17
CA THR A 104 -6.50 -4.41 13.57
C THR A 104 -6.62 -5.44 12.47
N THR A 105 -6.67 -6.71 12.85
CA THR A 105 -6.92 -7.82 11.93
C THR A 105 -8.33 -8.36 12.17
N GLY A 106 -8.99 -8.76 11.10
CA GLY A 106 -10.31 -9.37 11.21
C GLY A 106 -10.89 -9.76 9.86
N THR A 107 -12.11 -10.29 9.91
CA THR A 107 -12.85 -10.73 8.73
C THR A 107 -13.80 -9.63 8.29
N VAL A 108 -13.82 -9.34 7.00
CA VAL A 108 -14.75 -8.37 6.40
C VAL A 108 -16.16 -8.89 6.48
N GLU A 109 -17.04 -8.15 7.13
CA GLU A 109 -18.49 -8.43 7.14
C GLU A 109 -19.24 -7.67 6.06
N LYS A 110 -18.85 -6.42 5.82
CA LYS A 110 -19.41 -5.56 4.78
C LYS A 110 -18.31 -4.68 4.20
N PHE A 111 -18.32 -4.55 2.89
CA PHE A 111 -17.55 -3.55 2.16
C PHE A 111 -18.51 -2.77 1.27
N ASP A 112 -18.47 -1.46 1.37
CA ASP A 112 -19.39 -0.56 0.67
C ASP A 112 -18.55 0.53 -0.02
N LYS A 113 -18.49 0.46 -1.34
CA LYS A 113 -17.72 1.39 -2.18
C LYS A 113 -18.37 2.77 -2.26
N ASP A 114 -19.70 2.82 -2.22
CA ASP A 114 -20.46 4.07 -2.39
C ASP A 114 -20.34 4.94 -1.14
N THR A 115 -20.46 4.32 0.03
CA THR A 115 -20.26 4.99 1.32
C THR A 115 -18.80 5.01 1.77
N LYS A 116 -17.88 4.38 1.01
CA LYS A 116 -16.45 4.25 1.33
C LYS A 116 -16.21 3.67 2.73
N THR A 117 -16.98 2.66 3.10
CA THR A 117 -16.88 2.05 4.43
C THR A 117 -16.57 0.57 4.38
N ILE A 118 -15.84 0.10 5.39
CA ILE A 118 -15.58 -1.31 5.62
C ILE A 118 -15.93 -1.68 7.07
N VAL A 119 -16.65 -2.76 7.26
CA VAL A 119 -16.95 -3.33 8.57
C VAL A 119 -16.12 -4.59 8.75
N VAL A 120 -15.27 -4.59 9.76
CA VAL A 120 -14.37 -5.70 10.08
C VAL A 120 -14.72 -6.27 11.44
N LYS A 121 -14.88 -7.57 11.51
CA LYS A 121 -15.10 -8.33 12.74
C LYS A 121 -13.79 -8.96 13.19
N ASN A 122 -13.33 -8.62 14.38
CA ASN A 122 -12.12 -9.20 14.94
C ASN A 122 -12.35 -10.62 15.47
N VAL A 123 -11.28 -11.29 15.90
CA VAL A 123 -11.30 -12.66 16.45
C VAL A 123 -12.17 -12.81 17.71
N HIS A 124 -12.42 -11.73 18.45
CA HIS A 124 -13.27 -11.70 19.63
C HIS A 124 -14.73 -11.38 19.31
N GLY A 125 -15.09 -11.30 18.03
CA GLY A 125 -16.46 -11.02 17.59
C GLY A 125 -16.83 -9.53 17.57
N ALA A 126 -15.96 -8.64 18.04
CA ALA A 126 -16.22 -7.20 18.02
C ALA A 126 -16.14 -6.65 16.59
N LYS A 127 -17.13 -5.84 16.22
CA LYS A 127 -17.21 -5.19 14.90
C LYS A 127 -16.70 -3.77 15.00
N LYS A 128 -15.87 -3.40 14.03
CA LYS A 128 -15.40 -2.02 13.85
C LYS A 128 -15.75 -1.56 12.46
N THR A 129 -16.27 -0.36 12.36
CA THR A 129 -16.52 0.31 11.08
C THR A 129 -15.41 1.33 10.85
N PHE A 130 -14.89 1.33 9.64
CA PHE A 130 -13.85 2.27 9.20
C PHE A 130 -14.34 3.01 7.98
N GLU A 131 -14.11 4.31 7.94
CA GLU A 131 -14.14 5.08 6.71
C GLU A 131 -12.84 4.86 5.94
N LEU A 132 -12.91 4.62 4.65
CA LEU A 132 -11.74 4.36 3.81
C LEU A 132 -11.23 5.67 3.21
N SER A 133 -9.96 5.99 3.41
CA SER A 133 -9.31 7.02 2.61
C SER A 133 -9.36 6.67 1.12
N GLY A 134 -9.22 7.67 0.24
CA GLY A 134 -9.27 7.42 -1.21
C GLY A 134 -8.29 6.32 -1.65
N LYS A 135 -7.07 6.32 -1.09
CA LYS A 135 -6.06 5.30 -1.38
C LYS A 135 -6.40 3.93 -0.79
N ALA A 136 -6.93 3.87 0.44
CA ALA A 136 -7.38 2.61 1.03
C ALA A 136 -8.54 1.99 0.25
N LEU A 137 -9.41 2.81 -0.32
CA LEU A 137 -10.49 2.36 -1.19
C LEU A 137 -9.95 1.76 -2.51
N GLU A 138 -8.92 2.37 -3.09
CA GLU A 138 -8.23 1.83 -4.28
C GLU A 138 -7.56 0.49 -3.99
N ASP A 139 -6.83 0.39 -2.86
CA ASP A 139 -6.16 -0.85 -2.44
C ASP A 139 -7.17 -1.96 -2.19
N ALA A 140 -8.27 -1.65 -1.50
CA ALA A 140 -9.37 -2.58 -1.27
C ALA A 140 -10.01 -3.08 -2.57
N GLY A 141 -10.00 -2.26 -3.63
CA GLY A 141 -10.47 -2.63 -4.96
C GLY A 141 -9.48 -3.49 -5.76
N LYS A 142 -8.17 -3.43 -5.42
CA LYS A 142 -7.07 -4.10 -6.16
C LYS A 142 -6.49 -5.32 -5.44
N ALA A 143 -6.84 -5.53 -4.17
CA ALA A 143 -6.22 -6.55 -3.30
C ALA A 143 -6.35 -7.98 -3.81
N THR A 144 -7.34 -8.25 -4.69
CA THR A 144 -7.47 -9.48 -5.49
C THR A 144 -8.18 -9.11 -6.80
N ASP A 145 -8.17 -10.00 -7.79
CA ASP A 145 -8.98 -9.82 -9.02
C ASP A 145 -10.47 -9.61 -8.71
N ALA A 146 -10.94 -10.08 -7.55
CA ALA A 146 -12.30 -9.89 -7.04
C ALA A 146 -12.47 -8.71 -6.08
N GLY A 147 -11.36 -8.04 -5.67
CA GLY A 147 -11.35 -7.04 -4.60
C GLY A 147 -11.59 -7.64 -3.22
N ILE A 148 -11.72 -6.77 -2.20
CA ILE A 148 -12.08 -7.19 -0.85
C ILE A 148 -13.59 -7.48 -0.81
N THR A 149 -13.93 -8.70 -0.39
CA THR A 149 -15.32 -9.16 -0.28
C THR A 149 -15.63 -9.62 1.15
N LYS A 150 -16.91 -9.86 1.43
CA LYS A 150 -17.34 -10.46 2.71
C LYS A 150 -16.65 -11.81 2.92
N GLY A 151 -16.07 -12.02 4.08
CA GLY A 151 -15.33 -13.23 4.45
C GLY A 151 -13.81 -13.10 4.26
N THR A 152 -13.31 -12.09 3.54
CA THR A 152 -11.86 -11.84 3.39
C THR A 152 -11.26 -11.48 4.75
N ILE A 153 -10.13 -12.08 5.11
CA ILE A 153 -9.34 -11.67 6.27
C ILE A 153 -8.47 -10.51 5.83
N VAL A 154 -8.54 -9.41 6.58
CA VAL A 154 -7.79 -8.19 6.28
C VAL A 154 -7.09 -7.66 7.52
N MET A 155 -5.97 -6.98 7.27
CA MET A 155 -5.33 -6.10 8.24
C MET A 155 -5.63 -4.66 7.86
N VAL A 156 -6.17 -3.88 8.79
CA VAL A 156 -6.55 -2.49 8.60
C VAL A 156 -5.66 -1.62 9.47
N TYR A 157 -5.00 -0.64 8.85
CA TYR A 157 -4.23 0.40 9.55
C TYR A 157 -5.02 1.70 9.49
N TYR A 158 -5.30 2.26 10.65
CA TYR A 158 -6.23 3.37 10.80
C TYR A 158 -5.78 4.39 11.85
N THR A 159 -6.28 5.61 11.71
CA THR A 159 -6.26 6.62 12.78
C THR A 159 -7.61 6.69 13.43
N GLU A 160 -7.64 7.18 14.67
CA GLU A 160 -8.87 7.34 15.45
C GLU A 160 -8.90 8.75 16.03
N GLU A 161 -9.91 9.51 15.63
CA GLU A 161 -10.19 10.85 16.14
C GLU A 161 -11.58 10.84 16.76
N GLY A 162 -11.64 10.80 18.09
CA GLY A 162 -12.91 10.62 18.79
C GLY A 162 -13.58 9.27 18.49
N ALA A 163 -14.78 9.31 17.94
CA ALA A 163 -15.52 8.10 17.50
C ALA A 163 -15.22 7.66 16.07
N GLU A 164 -14.58 8.52 15.29
CA GLU A 164 -14.31 8.31 13.88
C GLU A 164 -13.02 7.50 13.68
N LYS A 165 -13.07 6.53 12.78
CA LYS A 165 -11.93 5.66 12.43
C LYS A 165 -11.71 5.71 10.93
N VAL A 166 -10.60 6.30 10.51
CA VAL A 166 -10.24 6.42 9.11
C VAL A 166 -9.13 5.41 8.78
N ALA A 167 -9.45 4.47 7.89
CA ALA A 167 -8.49 3.50 7.39
C ALA A 167 -7.67 4.09 6.24
N TYR A 168 -6.37 3.98 6.36
CA TYR A 168 -5.41 4.45 5.35
C TYR A 168 -4.81 3.30 4.54
N TYR A 169 -4.74 2.10 5.12
CA TYR A 169 -4.23 0.92 4.46
C TYR A 169 -5.12 -0.27 4.80
N VAL A 170 -5.39 -1.10 3.81
CA VAL A 170 -6.09 -2.38 3.97
C VAL A 170 -5.32 -3.41 3.14
N SER A 171 -4.80 -4.43 3.81
CA SER A 171 -4.09 -5.55 3.18
C SER A 171 -4.77 -6.87 3.53
N ASN A 172 -4.73 -7.83 2.66
CA ASN A 172 -5.18 -9.21 2.85
C ASN A 172 -4.01 -10.18 2.78
#